data_b5b5088193956a38952eae7541ca6b71
#
_entry.id   b5b5088193956a38952eae7541ca6b71
#
_cell.length_a   1.000
_cell.length_b   1.000
_cell.length_c   1.000
_cell.angle_alpha   90.00
_cell.angle_beta   90.00
_cell.angle_gamma   90.00
#
_symmetry.space_group_name_H-M   'P 1'
#
loop_
_entity.id
_entity.type
_entity.pdbx_description
1 polymer ?
#
loop_
_entity_poly.entity_id
_entity_poly.type
_entity_poly.pdbx_seq_one_letter_code
_entity_poly.pdbx_strand_id
1 'polypeptide(L)'
;LYKDQEKKTLTVKSLNQILNKAEETLTQKFIEEYGKDYNYGKNIIAFQTILKNVKELINNDISKVEKGVKIKVLIIEELLTVNLKTTNSEIKFSLKGKMDRVQEEDGMLHILDYKTGNVEPTKLTFTDNEDIIQNKKTNILQLACYNLIASSILKSDKPFKSGIISFKHINQGTLWMKEKISFKERKDVFSEEDLKNFESLVYEIVEDIHDVNSTFKNE
;
A
#
# COMPACT_ATOMS: atom_id res chain seq x y z
N LEU A 1 10.04 -5.45 11.20
CA LEU A 1 11.34 -4.73 11.08
C LEU A 1 11.18 -3.23 11.31
N TYR A 2 10.26 -2.54 10.62
CA TYR A 2 10.07 -1.09 10.75
C TYR A 2 9.19 -0.65 11.94
N LYS A 3 8.55 -1.56 12.67
CA LYS A 3 7.57 -1.20 13.73
C LYS A 3 8.16 -0.27 14.79
N ASP A 4 9.42 -0.48 15.16
CA ASP A 4 10.14 0.38 16.11
C ASP A 4 10.46 1.79 15.58
N GLN A 5 10.26 2.02 14.28
CA GLN A 5 10.46 3.32 13.62
C GLN A 5 9.14 4.08 13.40
N GLU A 6 8.01 3.53 13.81
CA GLU A 6 6.73 4.19 13.68
C GLU A 6 6.72 5.55 14.39
N LYS A 7 6.18 6.57 13.70
CA LYS A 7 6.16 7.99 14.09
C LYS A 7 7.54 8.65 14.19
N LYS A 8 8.60 7.97 13.70
CA LYS A 8 9.97 8.52 13.67
C LYS A 8 10.42 8.82 12.25
N THR A 9 11.33 9.79 12.13
CA THR A 9 12.05 10.03 10.87
C THR A 9 13.20 9.04 10.76
N LEU A 10 13.29 8.40 9.59
CA LEU A 10 14.36 7.46 9.30
C LEU A 10 15.70 8.18 9.16
N THR A 11 16.73 7.57 9.67
CA THR A 11 18.13 7.98 9.51
C THR A 11 18.94 6.81 8.95
N VAL A 12 20.05 7.09 8.30
CA VAL A 12 20.97 6.03 7.83
C VAL A 12 21.36 5.10 8.98
N LYS A 13 21.59 5.67 10.19
CA LYS A 13 21.91 4.89 11.38
C LYS A 13 20.78 3.92 11.76
N SER A 14 19.53 4.40 11.82
CA SER A 14 18.38 3.55 12.18
C SER A 14 18.13 2.47 11.12
N LEU A 15 18.28 2.80 9.84
CA LEU A 15 18.13 1.86 8.74
C LEU A 15 19.22 0.78 8.74
N ASN A 16 20.47 1.14 9.00
CA ASN A 16 21.55 0.16 9.17
C ASN A 16 21.30 -0.78 10.36
N GLN A 17 20.73 -0.28 11.46
CA GLN A 17 20.31 -1.14 12.56
C GLN A 17 19.22 -2.15 12.17
N ILE A 18 18.24 -1.71 11.37
CA ILE A 18 17.19 -2.60 10.82
C ILE A 18 17.82 -3.63 9.88
N LEU A 19 18.70 -3.20 8.98
CA LEU A 19 19.39 -4.06 8.02
C LEU A 19 20.19 -5.18 8.72
N ASN A 20 20.92 -4.84 9.78
CA ASN A 20 21.71 -5.79 10.54
C ASN A 20 20.84 -6.82 11.30
N LYS A 21 19.62 -6.45 11.70
CA LYS A 21 18.67 -7.34 12.37
C LYS A 21 17.77 -8.12 11.41
N ALA A 22 17.78 -7.79 10.11
CA ALA A 22 16.82 -8.33 9.14
C ALA A 22 16.87 -9.86 9.06
N GLU A 23 18.07 -10.43 9.03
CA GLU A 23 18.25 -11.88 8.91
C GLU A 23 17.81 -12.62 10.18
N GLU A 24 18.19 -12.13 11.35
CA GLU A 24 17.77 -12.70 12.63
C GLU A 24 16.26 -12.66 12.80
N THR A 25 15.65 -11.50 12.53
CA THR A 25 14.19 -11.30 12.61
C THR A 25 13.44 -12.22 11.65
N LEU A 26 13.93 -12.36 10.41
CA LEU A 26 13.33 -13.22 9.41
C LEU A 26 13.48 -14.69 9.78
N THR A 27 14.67 -15.09 10.27
CA THR A 27 14.94 -16.44 10.74
C THR A 27 13.93 -16.83 11.82
N GLN A 28 13.71 -15.94 12.79
CA GLN A 28 12.79 -16.19 13.88
C GLN A 28 11.34 -16.38 13.36
N LYS A 29 10.90 -15.56 12.40
CA LYS A 29 9.59 -15.73 11.77
C LYS A 29 9.44 -17.03 10.98
N PHE A 30 10.49 -17.44 10.28
CA PHE A 30 10.48 -18.73 9.57
C PHE A 30 10.49 -19.92 10.52
N ILE A 31 11.18 -19.83 11.66
CA ILE A 31 11.13 -20.87 12.69
C ILE A 31 9.73 -20.95 13.33
N GLU A 32 9.08 -19.81 13.60
CA GLU A 32 7.71 -19.75 14.11
C GLU A 32 6.72 -20.43 13.15
N GLU A 33 6.89 -20.26 11.83
CA GLU A 33 5.97 -20.77 10.81
C GLU A 33 6.27 -22.24 10.43
N TYR A 34 7.55 -22.59 10.22
CA TYR A 34 7.97 -23.86 9.63
C TYR A 34 8.74 -24.76 10.61
N GLY A 35 8.94 -24.33 11.85
CA GLY A 35 9.72 -25.08 12.83
C GLY A 35 11.15 -25.36 12.38
N LYS A 36 11.64 -26.58 12.59
CA LYS A 36 12.99 -26.99 12.21
C LYS A 36 13.20 -27.08 10.70
N ASP A 37 12.13 -27.12 9.91
CA ASP A 37 12.20 -27.27 8.45
C ASP A 37 12.38 -25.93 7.73
N TYR A 38 12.54 -24.82 8.45
CA TYR A 38 12.68 -23.48 7.87
C TYR A 38 13.89 -23.37 6.93
N ASN A 39 14.97 -24.09 7.18
CA ASN A 39 16.21 -24.06 6.41
C ASN A 39 16.39 -25.28 5.51
N TYR A 40 15.31 -26.02 5.20
CA TYR A 40 15.36 -27.22 4.39
C TYR A 40 14.43 -27.16 3.17
N GLY A 41 14.84 -27.83 2.09
CA GLY A 41 14.01 -27.99 0.89
C GLY A 41 13.58 -26.64 0.26
N LYS A 42 12.29 -26.51 -0.02
CA LYS A 42 11.73 -25.27 -0.64
C LYS A 42 11.77 -24.08 0.32
N ASN A 43 11.75 -24.31 1.63
CA ASN A 43 11.72 -23.24 2.61
C ASN A 43 13.01 -22.41 2.63
N ILE A 44 14.18 -23.05 2.43
CA ILE A 44 15.45 -22.31 2.35
C ILE A 44 15.49 -21.39 1.13
N ILE A 45 14.91 -21.81 -0.01
CA ILE A 45 14.85 -20.98 -1.21
C ILE A 45 13.93 -19.76 -0.97
N ALA A 46 12.77 -20.00 -0.37
CA ALA A 46 11.84 -18.95 0.03
C ALA A 46 12.51 -17.97 1.00
N PHE A 47 13.16 -18.48 2.05
CA PHE A 47 13.88 -17.69 3.05
C PHE A 47 14.93 -16.79 2.40
N GLN A 48 15.83 -17.34 1.57
CA GLN A 48 16.90 -16.59 0.91
C GLN A 48 16.33 -15.52 -0.04
N THR A 49 15.27 -15.85 -0.77
CA THR A 49 14.59 -14.90 -1.66
C THR A 49 13.98 -13.75 -0.89
N ILE A 50 13.25 -14.03 0.19
CA ILE A 50 12.61 -13.00 1.02
C ILE A 50 13.68 -12.17 1.72
N LEU A 51 14.73 -12.77 2.26
CA LEU A 51 15.84 -12.05 2.91
C LEU A 51 16.52 -11.08 1.94
N LYS A 52 16.80 -11.52 0.71
CA LYS A 52 17.37 -10.67 -0.33
C LYS A 52 16.44 -9.47 -0.60
N ASN A 53 15.16 -9.72 -0.79
CA ASN A 53 14.18 -8.66 -1.10
C ASN A 53 14.00 -7.68 0.05
N VAL A 54 14.00 -8.16 1.29
CA VAL A 54 13.93 -7.31 2.49
C VAL A 54 15.18 -6.44 2.61
N LYS A 55 16.37 -7.00 2.41
CA LYS A 55 17.63 -6.22 2.40
C LYS A 55 17.62 -5.16 1.30
N GLU A 56 17.10 -5.49 0.10
CA GLU A 56 16.98 -4.54 -1.01
C GLU A 56 16.01 -3.39 -0.69
N LEU A 57 14.86 -3.70 -0.09
CA LEU A 57 13.90 -2.68 0.37
C LEU A 57 14.55 -1.68 1.34
N ILE A 58 15.31 -2.19 2.32
CA ILE A 58 15.99 -1.35 3.32
C ILE A 58 17.09 -0.52 2.65
N ASN A 59 17.87 -1.10 1.72
CA ASN A 59 18.91 -0.40 0.97
C ASN A 59 18.35 0.72 0.09
N ASN A 60 17.16 0.52 -0.48
CA ASN A 60 16.46 1.57 -1.23
C ASN A 60 16.10 2.76 -0.32
N ASP A 61 15.61 2.49 0.90
CA ASP A 61 15.36 3.55 1.88
C ASP A 61 16.64 4.23 2.34
N ILE A 62 17.74 3.50 2.57
CA ILE A 62 19.07 4.06 2.88
C ILE A 62 19.50 5.02 1.77
N SER A 63 19.44 4.56 0.51
CA SER A 63 19.84 5.38 -0.64
C SER A 63 19.03 6.68 -0.76
N LYS A 64 17.73 6.64 -0.45
CA LYS A 64 16.88 7.84 -0.43
C LYS A 64 17.32 8.81 0.66
N VAL A 65 17.53 8.31 1.88
CA VAL A 65 17.93 9.14 3.03
C VAL A 65 19.32 9.73 2.83
N GLU A 66 20.27 8.98 2.24
CA GLU A 66 21.60 9.49 1.87
C GLU A 66 21.55 10.60 0.82
N LYS A 67 20.56 10.57 -0.08
CA LYS A 67 20.28 11.64 -1.05
C LYS A 67 19.54 12.84 -0.45
N GLY A 68 19.28 12.82 0.86
CA GLY A 68 18.65 13.92 1.59
C GLY A 68 17.13 13.84 1.68
N VAL A 69 16.50 12.79 1.16
CA VAL A 69 15.05 12.58 1.26
C VAL A 69 14.67 12.33 2.73
N LYS A 70 13.70 13.08 3.23
CA LYS A 70 13.19 12.93 4.60
C LYS A 70 12.03 11.96 4.62
N ILE A 71 12.22 10.79 5.22
CA ILE A 71 11.19 9.75 5.35
C ILE A 71 10.76 9.65 6.80
N LYS A 72 9.49 9.93 7.09
CA LYS A 72 8.86 9.71 8.40
C LYS A 72 7.82 8.61 8.27
N VAL A 73 8.05 7.49 8.95
CA VAL A 73 7.10 6.39 9.00
C VAL A 73 5.92 6.77 9.90
N LEU A 74 4.69 6.59 9.43
CA LEU A 74 3.47 6.96 10.15
C LEU A 74 2.68 5.74 10.63
N ILE A 75 2.51 4.74 9.76
CA ILE A 75 1.74 3.52 10.02
C ILE A 75 2.53 2.32 9.46
N ILE A 76 2.61 1.22 10.22
CA ILE A 76 3.23 -0.04 9.79
C ILE A 76 2.37 -1.22 10.22
N GLU A 77 1.95 -2.04 9.25
CA GLU A 77 1.22 -3.31 9.45
C GLU A 77 0.06 -3.16 10.44
N GLU A 78 -0.75 -2.14 10.26
CA GLU A 78 -1.84 -1.83 11.20
C GLU A 78 -3.20 -2.08 10.55
N LEU A 79 -4.07 -2.77 11.31
CA LEU A 79 -5.45 -2.99 10.94
C LEU A 79 -6.28 -1.79 11.40
N LEU A 80 -6.77 -1.00 10.46
CA LEU A 80 -7.50 0.22 10.72
C LEU A 80 -8.95 0.11 10.24
N THR A 81 -9.83 0.83 10.90
CA THR A 81 -11.26 0.88 10.56
C THR A 81 -11.73 2.33 10.62
N VAL A 82 -12.46 2.75 9.59
CA VAL A 82 -13.16 4.03 9.56
C VAL A 82 -14.65 3.79 9.31
N ASN A 83 -15.49 4.55 9.99
CA ASN A 83 -16.93 4.51 9.81
C ASN A 83 -17.32 5.63 8.85
N LEU A 84 -18.00 5.27 7.79
CA LEU A 84 -18.43 6.16 6.73
C LEU A 84 -19.95 6.06 6.55
N LYS A 85 -20.50 7.02 5.81
CA LYS A 85 -21.92 7.09 5.49
C LYS A 85 -22.04 7.60 4.06
N THR A 86 -22.78 6.89 3.21
CA THR A 86 -23.02 7.33 1.84
C THR A 86 -23.83 8.62 1.82
N THR A 87 -23.58 9.45 0.82
CA THR A 87 -24.22 10.78 0.73
C THR A 87 -25.68 10.68 0.34
N ASN A 88 -26.03 9.80 -0.62
CA ASN A 88 -27.35 9.74 -1.23
C ASN A 88 -28.33 8.87 -0.43
N SER A 89 -27.90 7.68 -0.07
CA SER A 89 -28.76 6.65 0.56
C SER A 89 -28.62 6.58 2.08
N GLU A 90 -27.74 7.41 2.66
CA GLU A 90 -27.45 7.43 4.09
C GLU A 90 -27.02 6.09 4.71
N ILE A 91 -26.54 5.15 3.88
CA ILE A 91 -26.07 3.83 4.31
C ILE A 91 -24.81 4.01 5.18
N LYS A 92 -24.87 3.50 6.40
CA LYS A 92 -23.71 3.47 7.31
C LYS A 92 -22.94 2.19 7.11
N PHE A 93 -21.64 2.30 6.92
CA PHE A 93 -20.76 1.15 6.77
C PHE A 93 -19.38 1.39 7.38
N SER A 94 -18.63 0.32 7.58
CA SER A 94 -17.26 0.37 8.09
C SER A 94 -16.29 -0.06 7.00
N LEU A 95 -15.35 0.81 6.65
CA LEU A 95 -14.25 0.48 5.77
C LEU A 95 -13.06 0.03 6.61
N LYS A 96 -12.63 -1.23 6.42
CA LYS A 96 -11.57 -1.86 7.20
C LYS A 96 -10.44 -2.32 6.28
N GLY A 97 -9.20 -2.00 6.65
CA GLY A 97 -8.04 -2.42 5.88
C GLY A 97 -6.80 -2.60 6.76
N LYS A 98 -5.99 -3.62 6.45
CA LYS A 98 -4.65 -3.77 7.01
C LYS A 98 -3.68 -3.04 6.10
N MET A 99 -3.14 -1.92 6.58
CA MET A 99 -2.21 -1.09 5.82
C MET A 99 -0.79 -1.56 6.08
N ASP A 100 -0.03 -1.85 5.02
CA ASP A 100 1.34 -2.33 5.16
C ASP A 100 2.29 -1.21 5.59
N ARG A 101 2.26 -0.06 4.90
CA ARG A 101 3.10 1.09 5.25
C ARG A 101 2.49 2.40 4.78
N VAL A 102 2.41 3.37 5.68
CA VAL A 102 2.18 4.77 5.36
C VAL A 102 3.34 5.58 5.87
N GLN A 103 3.87 6.46 5.04
CA GLN A 103 4.98 7.35 5.38
C GLN A 103 4.77 8.73 4.79
N GLU A 104 5.41 9.70 5.40
CA GLU A 104 5.62 11.02 4.82
C GLU A 104 7.01 11.07 4.19
N GLU A 105 7.10 11.45 2.92
CA GLU A 105 8.35 11.61 2.18
C GLU A 105 8.38 13.02 1.60
N ASP A 106 9.27 13.88 2.12
CA ASP A 106 9.41 15.30 1.73
C ASP A 106 8.08 16.10 1.75
N GLY A 107 7.23 15.83 2.74
CA GLY A 107 5.94 16.54 2.89
C GLY A 107 4.76 15.94 2.13
N MET A 108 4.97 14.87 1.39
CA MET A 108 3.94 14.11 0.68
C MET A 108 3.65 12.79 1.38
N LEU A 109 2.39 12.37 1.46
CA LEU A 109 2.01 11.07 1.99
C LEU A 109 2.21 9.99 0.92
N HIS A 110 2.91 8.92 1.29
CA HIS A 110 3.06 7.72 0.48
C HIS A 110 2.33 6.55 1.17
N ILE A 111 1.33 5.99 0.51
CA ILE A 111 0.59 4.82 0.94
C ILE A 111 1.08 3.64 0.11
N LEU A 112 1.74 2.68 0.78
CA LEU A 112 2.45 1.59 0.13
C LEU A 112 1.87 0.24 0.55
N ASP A 113 1.59 -0.59 -0.45
CA ASP A 113 1.15 -1.98 -0.28
C ASP A 113 2.23 -2.93 -0.79
N TYR A 114 2.52 -4.00 -0.05
CA TYR A 114 3.52 -5.00 -0.41
C TYR A 114 2.87 -6.22 -1.05
N LYS A 115 3.34 -6.58 -2.24
CA LYS A 115 2.88 -7.78 -2.95
C LYS A 115 4.03 -8.74 -3.21
N THR A 116 3.82 -10.02 -2.92
CA THR A 116 4.78 -11.09 -3.26
C THR A 116 4.72 -11.49 -4.73
N GLY A 117 3.58 -11.24 -5.38
CA GLY A 117 3.32 -11.58 -6.78
C GLY A 117 3.80 -10.53 -7.78
N ASN A 118 3.60 -10.86 -9.06
CA ASN A 118 3.81 -9.91 -10.14
C ASN A 118 2.68 -8.88 -10.17
N VAL A 119 3.04 -7.62 -10.30
CA VAL A 119 2.08 -6.52 -10.51
C VAL A 119 2.48 -5.80 -11.80
N GLU A 120 1.56 -5.72 -12.73
CA GLU A 120 1.77 -5.02 -13.99
C GLU A 120 1.43 -3.54 -13.84
N PRO A 121 2.26 -2.61 -14.34
CA PRO A 121 2.00 -1.17 -14.26
C PRO A 121 0.65 -0.75 -14.86
N THR A 122 0.17 -1.48 -15.87
CA THR A 122 -1.15 -1.23 -16.51
C THR A 122 -2.32 -1.44 -15.56
N LYS A 123 -2.18 -2.37 -14.60
CA LYS A 123 -3.19 -2.63 -13.56
C LYS A 123 -3.24 -1.56 -12.46
N LEU A 124 -2.31 -0.60 -12.49
CA LEU A 124 -2.26 0.56 -11.61
C LEU A 124 -2.56 1.86 -12.35
N THR A 125 -3.05 1.78 -13.59
CA THR A 125 -3.48 2.94 -14.37
C THR A 125 -4.99 2.89 -14.60
N PHE A 126 -5.68 4.01 -14.38
CA PHE A 126 -7.13 4.15 -14.57
C PHE A 126 -7.46 5.47 -15.25
N THR A 127 -8.65 5.61 -15.80
CA THR A 127 -9.17 6.85 -16.39
C THR A 127 -10.18 7.55 -15.47
N ASP A 128 -11.07 6.78 -14.87
CA ASP A 128 -12.17 7.24 -14.02
C ASP A 128 -12.70 6.09 -13.12
N ASN A 129 -13.73 6.35 -12.35
CA ASN A 129 -14.34 5.37 -11.45
C ASN A 129 -14.98 4.21 -12.22
N GLU A 130 -15.60 4.49 -13.37
CA GLU A 130 -16.24 3.46 -14.21
C GLU A 130 -15.20 2.47 -14.74
N ASP A 131 -14.04 2.96 -15.21
CA ASP A 131 -12.91 2.11 -15.62
C ASP A 131 -12.41 1.21 -14.48
N ILE A 132 -12.38 1.72 -13.24
CA ILE A 132 -11.97 0.91 -12.08
C ILE A 132 -12.94 -0.24 -11.84
N ILE A 133 -14.24 0.01 -11.90
CA ILE A 133 -15.29 -0.98 -11.66
C ILE A 133 -15.36 -1.98 -12.81
N GLN A 134 -15.55 -1.51 -14.05
CA GLN A 134 -15.77 -2.36 -15.22
C GLN A 134 -14.58 -3.25 -15.57
N ASN A 135 -13.36 -2.72 -15.40
CA ASN A 135 -12.14 -3.47 -15.67
C ASN A 135 -11.57 -4.18 -14.44
N LYS A 136 -12.37 -4.30 -13.36
CA LYS A 136 -12.02 -5.03 -12.12
C LYS A 136 -10.62 -4.68 -11.61
N LYS A 137 -10.29 -3.37 -11.55
CA LYS A 137 -8.96 -2.88 -11.12
C LYS A 137 -8.81 -2.96 -9.60
N THR A 138 -8.79 -4.18 -9.08
CA THR A 138 -8.79 -4.48 -7.64
C THR A 138 -7.65 -3.83 -6.87
N ASN A 139 -6.45 -3.71 -7.48
CA ASN A 139 -5.32 -3.03 -6.85
C ASN A 139 -5.58 -1.53 -6.67
N ILE A 140 -6.22 -0.89 -7.64
CA ILE A 140 -6.56 0.55 -7.55
C ILE A 140 -7.64 0.74 -6.51
N LEU A 141 -8.69 -0.10 -6.52
CA LEU A 141 -9.74 -0.06 -5.50
C LEU A 141 -9.17 -0.24 -4.09
N GLN A 142 -8.24 -1.20 -3.91
CA GLN A 142 -7.56 -1.39 -2.62
C GLN A 142 -6.80 -0.14 -2.18
N LEU A 143 -6.02 0.48 -3.09
CA LEU A 143 -5.28 1.71 -2.79
C LEU A 143 -6.22 2.88 -2.54
N ALA A 144 -7.33 3.01 -3.26
CA ALA A 144 -8.36 4.02 -3.01
C ALA A 144 -8.94 3.89 -1.60
N CYS A 145 -9.31 2.67 -1.18
CA CYS A 145 -9.76 2.40 0.18
C CYS A 145 -8.68 2.76 1.24
N TYR A 146 -7.42 2.44 0.97
CA TYR A 146 -6.32 2.79 1.87
C TYR A 146 -6.11 4.30 1.97
N ASN A 147 -6.29 5.04 0.87
CA ASN A 147 -6.23 6.50 0.88
C ASN A 147 -7.31 7.09 1.79
N LEU A 148 -8.55 6.60 1.70
CA LEU A 148 -9.66 7.03 2.56
C LEU A 148 -9.39 6.74 4.03
N ILE A 149 -8.91 5.54 4.35
CA ILE A 149 -8.56 5.16 5.72
C ILE A 149 -7.42 6.04 6.25
N ALA A 150 -6.32 6.18 5.48
CA ALA A 150 -5.16 6.97 5.90
C ALA A 150 -5.52 8.43 6.11
N SER A 151 -6.25 9.05 5.19
CA SER A 151 -6.68 10.44 5.30
C SER A 151 -7.57 10.67 6.52
N SER A 152 -8.54 9.80 6.76
CA SER A 152 -9.44 9.89 7.91
C SER A 152 -8.70 9.77 9.24
N ILE A 153 -7.74 8.84 9.35
CA ILE A 153 -6.98 8.60 10.59
C ILE A 153 -5.93 9.69 10.83
N LEU A 154 -5.20 10.09 9.79
CA LEU A 154 -4.11 11.07 9.91
C LEU A 154 -4.63 12.51 9.91
N LYS A 155 -5.88 12.75 9.49
CA LYS A 155 -6.49 14.09 9.34
C LYS A 155 -5.54 15.04 8.60
N SER A 156 -5.02 14.58 7.47
CA SER A 156 -4.02 15.28 6.69
C SER A 156 -4.59 15.74 5.36
N ASP A 157 -4.32 16.99 5.03
CA ASP A 157 -4.62 17.65 3.75
C ASP A 157 -3.44 17.59 2.75
N LYS A 158 -2.38 16.88 3.13
CA LYS A 158 -1.18 16.75 2.28
C LYS A 158 -1.51 16.00 0.99
N PRO A 159 -0.84 16.37 -0.12
CA PRO A 159 -0.90 15.56 -1.33
C PRO A 159 -0.35 14.15 -1.04
N PHE A 160 -0.86 13.17 -1.78
CA PHE A 160 -0.48 11.78 -1.57
C PHE A 160 -0.18 11.04 -2.87
N LYS A 161 0.61 10.00 -2.74
CA LYS A 161 0.86 8.99 -3.76
C LYS A 161 0.58 7.62 -3.16
N SER A 162 -0.02 6.76 -3.97
CA SER A 162 -0.29 5.38 -3.55
C SER A 162 0.32 4.41 -4.54
N GLY A 163 0.89 3.33 -4.04
CA GLY A 163 1.57 2.42 -4.92
C GLY A 163 1.84 1.06 -4.30
N ILE A 164 2.32 0.17 -5.15
CA ILE A 164 2.64 -1.21 -4.80
C ILE A 164 4.14 -1.44 -4.95
N ILE A 165 4.73 -2.08 -3.95
CA ILE A 165 6.09 -2.62 -4.02
C ILE A 165 5.98 -4.12 -4.22
N SER A 166 6.33 -4.60 -5.43
CA SER A 166 6.37 -6.02 -5.75
C SER A 166 7.71 -6.62 -5.35
N PHE A 167 7.71 -7.57 -4.43
CA PHE A 167 8.94 -8.28 -4.06
C PHE A 167 9.51 -9.12 -5.20
N LYS A 168 8.69 -9.51 -6.18
CA LYS A 168 9.17 -10.19 -7.38
C LYS A 168 10.03 -9.28 -8.26
N HIS A 169 9.77 -7.97 -8.20
CA HIS A 169 10.44 -6.95 -9.02
C HIS A 169 10.92 -5.77 -8.17
N ILE A 170 11.50 -6.06 -7.01
CA ILE A 170 11.91 -5.04 -6.01
C ILE A 170 12.81 -3.96 -6.60
N ASN A 171 13.65 -4.32 -7.59
CA ASN A 171 14.57 -3.39 -8.25
C ASN A 171 13.86 -2.35 -9.15
N GLN A 172 12.59 -2.55 -9.48
CA GLN A 172 11.80 -1.57 -10.23
C GLN A 172 11.29 -0.43 -9.33
N GLY A 173 11.47 -0.57 -8.00
CA GLY A 173 10.95 0.37 -7.01
C GLY A 173 9.43 0.29 -6.87
N THR A 174 8.84 1.40 -6.45
CA THR A 174 7.39 1.50 -6.25
C THR A 174 6.66 1.69 -7.58
N LEU A 175 5.71 0.83 -7.85
CA LEU A 175 4.77 0.97 -8.96
C LEU A 175 3.62 1.88 -8.48
N TRP A 176 3.62 3.12 -8.94
CA TRP A 176 2.65 4.13 -8.52
C TRP A 176 1.31 3.96 -9.24
N MET A 177 0.23 4.16 -8.50
CA MET A 177 -1.10 4.36 -9.05
C MET A 177 -1.12 5.64 -9.90
N LYS A 178 -1.74 5.58 -11.08
CA LYS A 178 -1.77 6.68 -12.04
C LYS A 178 -3.15 6.86 -12.64
N GLU A 179 -3.61 8.09 -12.65
CA GLU A 179 -4.76 8.50 -13.43
C GLU A 179 -4.30 8.94 -14.83
N LYS A 180 -4.94 8.42 -15.85
CA LYS A 180 -4.68 8.79 -17.25
C LYS A 180 -5.54 10.00 -17.63
N ILE A 181 -4.93 11.18 -17.64
CA ILE A 181 -5.61 12.43 -18.00
C ILE A 181 -5.77 12.54 -19.51
N SER A 182 -4.75 12.14 -20.28
CA SER A 182 -4.77 12.15 -21.73
C SER A 182 -3.92 11.03 -22.33
N PHE A 183 -3.78 11.01 -23.66
CA PHE A 183 -2.92 10.01 -24.32
C PHE A 183 -1.47 10.04 -23.82
N LYS A 184 -0.94 11.23 -23.49
CA LYS A 184 0.46 11.41 -23.07
C LYS A 184 0.62 11.73 -21.60
N GLU A 185 -0.44 12.16 -20.92
CA GLU A 185 -0.37 12.67 -19.56
C GLU A 185 -0.89 11.66 -18.54
N ARG A 186 -0.14 11.52 -17.46
CA ARG A 186 -0.47 10.68 -16.30
C ARG A 186 -0.27 11.48 -15.03
N LYS A 187 -1.23 11.41 -14.12
CA LYS A 187 -1.18 12.01 -12.78
C LYS A 187 -0.95 10.91 -11.77
N ASP A 188 0.04 11.04 -10.92
CA ASP A 188 0.37 10.09 -9.86
C ASP A 188 0.45 10.73 -8.46
N VAL A 189 0.23 12.03 -8.38
CA VAL A 189 0.06 12.80 -7.13
C VAL A 189 -1.40 13.20 -7.02
N PHE A 190 -2.01 12.87 -5.91
CA PHE A 190 -3.43 13.07 -5.67
C PHE A 190 -3.64 14.10 -4.56
N SER A 191 -4.76 14.82 -4.64
CA SER A 191 -5.18 15.88 -3.72
C SER A 191 -6.39 15.45 -2.89
N GLU A 192 -6.87 16.35 -2.04
CA GLU A 192 -8.13 16.16 -1.31
C GLU A 192 -9.34 16.03 -2.27
N GLU A 193 -9.32 16.72 -3.41
CA GLU A 193 -10.38 16.60 -4.42
C GLU A 193 -10.42 15.17 -5.02
N ASP A 194 -9.26 14.61 -5.32
CA ASP A 194 -9.16 13.23 -5.80
C ASP A 194 -9.63 12.22 -4.75
N LEU A 195 -9.41 12.54 -3.48
CA LEU A 195 -9.89 11.72 -2.37
C LEU A 195 -11.43 11.65 -2.35
N LYS A 196 -12.13 12.75 -2.67
CA LYS A 196 -13.59 12.78 -2.80
C LYS A 196 -14.06 11.91 -3.98
N ASN A 197 -13.29 11.85 -5.06
CA ASN A 197 -13.59 10.95 -6.17
C ASN A 197 -13.45 9.48 -5.75
N PHE A 198 -12.43 9.13 -4.98
CA PHE A 198 -12.30 7.77 -4.41
C PHE A 198 -13.39 7.45 -3.39
N GLU A 199 -13.82 8.44 -2.61
CA GLU A 199 -14.95 8.30 -1.70
C GLU A 199 -16.24 7.99 -2.47
N SER A 200 -16.51 8.74 -3.55
CA SER A 200 -17.65 8.49 -4.45
C SER A 200 -17.62 7.10 -5.06
N LEU A 201 -16.44 6.61 -5.49
CA LEU A 201 -16.26 5.24 -5.98
C LEU A 201 -16.68 4.20 -4.94
N VAL A 202 -16.20 4.37 -3.70
CA VAL A 202 -16.53 3.42 -2.63
C VAL A 202 -18.02 3.49 -2.27
N TYR A 203 -18.62 4.68 -2.28
CA TYR A 203 -20.04 4.86 -2.02
C TYR A 203 -20.91 4.20 -3.09
N GLU A 204 -20.57 4.37 -4.37
CA GLU A 204 -21.26 3.70 -5.49
C GLU A 204 -21.25 2.18 -5.33
N ILE A 205 -20.11 1.59 -5.00
CA ILE A 205 -19.98 0.15 -4.75
C ILE A 205 -20.84 -0.29 -3.54
N VAL A 206 -20.83 0.48 -2.46
CA VAL A 206 -21.63 0.16 -1.27
C VAL A 206 -23.12 0.28 -1.56
N GLU A 207 -23.56 1.27 -2.32
CA GLU A 207 -24.96 1.45 -2.72
C GLU A 207 -25.43 0.31 -3.64
N ASP A 208 -24.59 -0.12 -4.60
CA ASP A 208 -24.88 -1.26 -5.47
C ASP A 208 -25.01 -2.58 -4.67
N ILE A 209 -24.14 -2.80 -3.68
CA ILE A 209 -24.23 -3.97 -2.79
C ILE A 209 -25.53 -3.98 -1.97
N HIS A 210 -26.06 -2.82 -1.62
CA HIS A 210 -27.30 -2.68 -0.83
C HIS A 210 -28.56 -2.58 -1.68
N ASP A 211 -28.45 -2.43 -3.00
CA ASP A 211 -29.62 -2.41 -3.89
C ASP A 211 -30.22 -3.81 -4.01
N VAL A 212 -31.44 -3.98 -3.51
CA VAL A 212 -32.18 -5.24 -3.55
C VAL A 212 -32.53 -5.71 -4.97
N ASN A 213 -32.45 -4.83 -5.96
CA ASN A 213 -32.67 -5.14 -7.37
C ASN A 213 -31.37 -5.51 -8.11
N SER A 214 -30.22 -5.28 -7.48
CA SER A 214 -28.92 -5.64 -8.04
C SER A 214 -28.71 -7.15 -7.99
N THR A 215 -28.33 -7.74 -9.12
CA THR A 215 -28.04 -9.18 -9.20
C THR A 215 -26.54 -9.43 -9.23
N PHE A 216 -26.03 -10.09 -8.19
CA PHE A 216 -24.65 -10.56 -8.18
C PHE A 216 -24.47 -11.69 -9.19
N LYS A 217 -23.68 -11.46 -10.23
CA LYS A 217 -23.30 -12.50 -11.19
C LYS A 217 -22.00 -13.16 -10.70
N ASN A 218 -22.05 -14.48 -10.47
CA ASN A 218 -20.85 -15.30 -10.35
C ASN A 218 -20.26 -15.45 -11.77
N GLU A 219 -19.18 -14.78 -12.05
CA GLU A 219 -18.33 -14.99 -13.22
C GLU A 219 -17.05 -15.71 -12.84
#